data_0cb00befbb2f1bedf0a957e99376f58f
#
_entry.id   0cb00befbb2f1bedf0a957e99376f58f
#
_cell.length_a   1.000
_cell.length_b   1.000
_cell.length_c   1.000
_cell.angle_alpha   90.00
_cell.angle_beta   90.00
_cell.angle_gamma   90.00
#
_symmetry.space_group_name_H-M   'P 1'
#
loop_
_entity.id
_entity.type
_entity.pdbx_description
1 polymer ?
#
loop_
_entity_poly.entity_id
_entity_poly.type
_entity_poly.pdbx_seq_one_letter_code
_entity_poly.pdbx_strand_id
1 'polypeptide(L)'
;MGFCVINNIGVAANYLISKYQYKKVAVIDWDCHWGNGTYDILKSNKNVFFSSLHQYPYYPGGGSEDQKGEHNNALNIPLPAGTNSNEYFDA
;
A
#
# COMPACT_ATOMS: atom_id res chain seq x y z
N MET A 1 -8.83 4.00 -3.00
CA MET A 1 -9.81 4.00 -1.88
C MET A 1 -11.11 3.37 -2.35
N GLY A 2 -11.54 2.30 -1.74
CA GLY A 2 -12.82 1.67 -2.09
C GLY A 2 -14.02 2.24 -1.30
N PHE A 3 -13.86 3.36 -0.61
CA PHE A 3 -14.87 3.98 0.26
C PHE A 3 -15.44 3.01 1.31
N CYS A 4 -14.66 2.00 1.69
CA CYS A 4 -15.06 1.02 2.68
C CYS A 4 -14.81 1.56 4.10
N VAL A 5 -15.78 1.35 4.98
CA VAL A 5 -15.64 1.71 6.40
C VAL A 5 -14.62 0.82 7.09
N ILE A 6 -14.59 -0.45 6.69
CA ILE A 6 -13.63 -1.44 7.22
C ILE A 6 -12.62 -1.78 6.13
N ASN A 7 -11.34 -1.68 6.47
CA ASN A 7 -10.26 -2.08 5.57
C ASN A 7 -10.03 -3.59 5.68
N ASN A 8 -10.67 -4.35 4.82
CA ASN A 8 -10.63 -5.81 4.86
C ASN A 8 -9.22 -6.37 4.66
N ILE A 9 -8.43 -5.78 3.78
CA ILE A 9 -7.07 -6.26 3.52
C ILE A 9 -6.13 -5.98 4.70
N GLY A 10 -6.28 -4.83 5.34
CA GLY A 10 -5.54 -4.50 6.56
C GLY A 10 -5.87 -5.43 7.71
N VAL A 11 -7.16 -5.75 7.88
CA VAL A 11 -7.61 -6.74 8.88
C VAL A 11 -7.03 -8.11 8.56
N ALA A 12 -7.08 -8.54 7.29
CA ALA A 12 -6.55 -9.83 6.86
C ALA A 12 -5.05 -9.95 7.12
N ALA A 13 -4.27 -8.93 6.77
CA ALA A 13 -2.82 -8.92 6.99
C ALA A 13 -2.47 -9.06 8.48
N ASN A 14 -3.12 -8.26 9.34
CA ASN A 14 -2.90 -8.33 10.77
C ASN A 14 -3.37 -9.67 11.36
N TYR A 15 -4.47 -10.22 10.86
CA TYR A 15 -4.99 -11.51 11.30
C TYR A 15 -4.04 -12.66 10.96
N LEU A 16 -3.44 -12.65 9.77
CA LEU A 16 -2.44 -13.63 9.37
C LEU A 16 -1.22 -13.62 10.29
N ILE A 17 -0.77 -12.45 10.70
CA ILE A 17 0.35 -12.31 11.64
C ILE A 17 -0.04 -12.80 13.04
N SER A 18 -1.16 -12.33 13.58
CA SER A 18 -1.53 -12.56 14.98
C SER A 18 -2.14 -13.95 15.23
N LYS A 19 -3.01 -14.42 14.32
CA LYS A 19 -3.73 -15.68 14.50
C LYS A 19 -2.99 -16.88 13.94
N TYR A 20 -2.46 -16.75 12.73
CA TYR A 20 -1.78 -17.85 12.02
C TYR A 20 -0.27 -17.78 12.17
N GLN A 21 0.26 -16.75 12.83
CA GLN A 21 1.67 -16.61 13.17
C GLN A 21 2.62 -16.60 11.96
N TYR A 22 2.14 -16.10 10.81
CA TYR A 22 3.04 -15.83 9.69
C TYR A 22 4.07 -14.80 10.12
N LYS A 23 5.32 -15.01 9.75
CA LYS A 23 6.43 -14.12 10.15
C LYS A 23 6.43 -12.84 9.33
N LYS A 24 6.04 -12.91 8.06
CA LYS A 24 6.00 -11.79 7.13
C LYS A 24 4.80 -11.92 6.22
N VAL A 25 4.14 -10.80 5.97
CA VAL A 25 3.03 -10.68 5.01
C VAL A 25 3.30 -9.48 4.12
N ALA A 26 3.07 -9.62 2.82
CA ALA A 26 3.14 -8.50 1.88
C ALA A 26 1.74 -8.19 1.35
N VAL A 27 1.42 -6.90 1.28
CA VAL A 27 0.23 -6.39 0.63
C VAL A 27 0.67 -5.55 -0.56
N ILE A 28 0.20 -5.90 -1.75
CA ILE A 28 0.51 -5.18 -2.99
C ILE A 28 -0.78 -4.61 -3.53
N ASP A 29 -0.81 -3.30 -3.69
CA ASP A 29 -1.95 -2.55 -4.19
C ASP A 29 -1.59 -1.92 -5.54
N TRP A 30 -2.28 -2.34 -6.58
CA TRP A 30 -2.10 -1.80 -7.94
C TRP A 30 -3.32 -1.02 -8.44
N ASP A 31 -4.21 -0.63 -7.54
CA ASP A 31 -5.26 0.34 -7.86
C ASP A 31 -4.62 1.68 -8.23
N CYS A 32 -5.25 2.44 -9.13
CA CYS A 32 -4.68 3.71 -9.56
C CYS A 32 -4.68 4.79 -8.46
N HIS A 33 -5.45 4.61 -7.39
CA HIS A 33 -5.48 5.49 -6.24
C HIS A 33 -4.57 4.96 -5.14
N TRP A 34 -3.88 5.85 -4.44
CA TRP A 34 -3.07 5.43 -3.30
C TRP A 34 -3.94 4.82 -2.19
N GLY A 35 -3.52 3.68 -1.69
CA GLY A 35 -4.19 2.96 -0.60
C GLY A 35 -3.92 3.59 0.75
N ASN A 36 -4.41 4.82 0.98
CA ASN A 36 -4.11 5.61 2.17
C ASN A 36 -4.55 4.92 3.48
N GLY A 37 -5.72 4.30 3.48
CA GLY A 37 -6.22 3.59 4.66
C GLY A 37 -5.39 2.35 4.98
N THR A 38 -5.01 1.59 3.97
CA THR A 38 -4.16 0.41 4.11
C THR A 38 -2.77 0.80 4.63
N TYR A 39 -2.18 1.86 4.07
CA TYR A 39 -0.93 2.41 4.55
C TYR A 39 -1.02 2.80 6.02
N ASP A 40 -2.06 3.54 6.40
CA ASP A 40 -2.23 4.03 7.77
C ASP A 40 -2.33 2.90 8.79
N ILE A 41 -3.02 1.82 8.44
CA ILE A 41 -3.17 0.65 9.31
C ILE A 41 -1.86 -0.15 9.40
N LEU A 42 -1.14 -0.31 8.30
CA LEU A 42 0.00 -1.24 8.21
C LEU A 42 1.36 -0.59 8.46
N LYS A 43 1.46 0.74 8.40
CA LYS A 43 2.74 1.46 8.53
C LYS A 43 3.49 1.19 9.82
N SER A 44 2.78 0.84 10.89
CA SER A 44 3.38 0.57 12.21
C SER A 44 3.61 -0.92 12.50
N ASN A 45 3.23 -1.81 11.58
CA ASN A 45 3.43 -3.25 11.76
C ASN A 45 4.67 -3.72 11.01
N LYS A 46 5.77 -3.93 11.73
CA LYS A 46 7.07 -4.33 11.16
C LYS A 46 7.04 -5.68 10.43
N ASN A 47 6.01 -6.50 10.65
CA ASN A 47 5.88 -7.80 10.03
C ASN A 47 5.08 -7.77 8.72
N VAL A 48 4.55 -6.61 8.35
CA VAL A 48 3.82 -6.41 7.10
C VAL A 48 4.59 -5.44 6.21
N PHE A 49 4.73 -5.80 4.95
CA PHE A 49 5.25 -4.93 3.90
C PHE A 49 4.09 -4.48 3.02
N PHE A 50 3.97 -3.19 2.80
CA PHE A 50 2.95 -2.59 1.93
C PHE A 50 3.60 -1.96 0.71
N SER A 51 3.13 -2.29 -0.49
CA SER A 51 3.56 -1.63 -1.72
C SER A 51 2.36 -1.13 -2.50
N SER A 52 2.43 0.07 -3.01
CA SER A 52 1.37 0.68 -3.81
C SER A 52 1.95 1.32 -5.07
N LEU A 53 1.37 0.96 -6.24
CA LEU A 53 1.65 1.60 -7.53
C LEU A 53 0.41 2.42 -7.88
N HIS A 54 0.56 3.75 -7.96
CA HIS A 54 -0.60 4.63 -8.10
C HIS A 54 -0.24 5.89 -8.87
N GLN A 55 -1.26 6.53 -9.44
CA GLN A 55 -1.09 7.84 -10.07
C GLN A 55 -0.76 8.89 -8.99
N TYR A 56 0.22 9.75 -9.29
CA TYR A 56 0.63 10.81 -8.37
C TYR A 56 1.02 12.07 -9.16
N PRO A 57 0.61 13.27 -8.70
CA PRO A 57 -0.36 13.51 -7.64
C PRO A 57 -1.79 13.17 -8.08
N TYR A 58 -2.58 12.61 -7.18
CA TYR A 58 -3.97 12.22 -7.45
C TYR A 58 -4.75 12.07 -6.15
N TYR A 59 -6.08 11.93 -6.25
CA TYR A 59 -6.91 11.61 -5.10
C TYR A 59 -6.50 10.25 -4.51
N PRO A 60 -6.41 10.07 -3.20
CA PRO A 60 -6.84 10.98 -2.12
C PRO A 60 -5.78 11.97 -1.66
N GLY A 61 -4.64 12.03 -2.28
CA GLY A 61 -3.48 12.78 -1.82
C GLY A 61 -2.53 11.89 -1.01
N GLY A 62 -1.27 12.29 -0.92
CA GLY A 62 -0.22 11.46 -0.32
C GLY A 62 0.30 10.39 -1.27
N GLY A 63 1.05 9.44 -0.75
CA GLY A 63 1.63 8.34 -1.54
C GLY A 63 2.94 8.70 -2.23
N SER A 64 3.67 9.69 -1.73
CA SER A 64 5.02 10.01 -2.20
C SER A 64 6.01 8.92 -1.81
N GLU A 65 7.15 8.89 -2.48
CA GLU A 65 8.24 7.95 -2.17
C GLU A 65 8.77 8.10 -0.75
N ASP A 66 8.58 9.27 -0.13
CA ASP A 66 9.05 9.55 1.22
C ASP A 66 8.22 8.87 2.31
N GLN A 67 7.01 8.43 1.97
CA GLN A 67 6.13 7.73 2.93
C GLN A 67 6.48 6.24 2.99
N LYS A 68 7.48 5.91 3.78
CA LYS A 68 8.09 4.57 3.83
C LYS A 68 7.61 3.71 5.00
N GLY A 69 6.63 4.19 5.78
CA GLY A 69 6.20 3.51 6.99
C GLY A 69 7.17 3.73 8.17
N GLU A 70 6.73 3.37 9.35
CA GLU A 70 7.52 3.57 10.59
C GLU A 70 8.71 2.61 10.70
N HIS A 71 8.69 1.51 9.95
CA HIS A 71 9.73 0.48 9.95
C HIS A 71 10.38 0.30 8.58
N ASN A 72 10.32 1.31 7.72
CA ASN A 72 10.74 1.23 6.32
C ASN A 72 10.05 0.05 5.60
N ASN A 73 8.80 -0.16 5.93
CA ASN A 73 7.98 -1.30 5.50
C ASN A 73 6.90 -0.91 4.48
N ALA A 74 7.02 0.26 3.87
CA ALA A 74 6.16 0.69 2.78
C ALA A 74 6.98 1.16 1.59
N LEU A 75 6.55 0.78 0.40
CA LEU A 75 7.11 1.22 -0.87
C LEU A 75 6.00 1.84 -1.72
N ASN A 76 6.05 3.14 -1.89
CA ASN A 76 5.16 3.86 -2.78
C ASN A 76 5.85 4.09 -4.12
N ILE A 77 5.19 3.70 -5.19
CA ILE A 77 5.66 3.89 -6.57
C ILE A 77 4.68 4.87 -7.25
N PRO A 78 4.95 6.18 -7.13
CA PRO A 78 4.11 7.20 -7.76
C PRO A 78 4.37 7.22 -9.26
N LEU A 79 3.32 7.20 -10.04
CA LEU A 79 3.38 7.19 -11.50
C LEU A 79 2.65 8.41 -12.05
N PRO A 80 3.19 9.06 -13.10
CA PRO A 80 2.53 10.22 -13.70
C PRO A 80 1.24 9.81 -14.41
N ALA A 81 0.31 10.75 -14.52
CA ALA A 81 -0.89 10.55 -15.33
C ALA A 81 -0.50 10.21 -16.78
N GLY A 82 -1.22 9.26 -17.37
CA GLY A 82 -0.96 8.82 -18.74
C GLY A 82 0.12 7.73 -18.86
N THR A 83 0.62 7.20 -17.72
CA THR A 83 1.54 6.05 -17.72
C THR A 83 0.94 4.89 -18.52
N ASN A 84 1.70 4.39 -19.50
CA ASN A 84 1.27 3.26 -20.31
C ASN A 84 1.67 1.91 -19.69
N SER A 85 1.23 0.82 -20.33
CA SER A 85 1.48 -0.53 -19.80
C SER A 85 2.96 -0.87 -19.64
N ASN A 86 3.80 -0.47 -20.61
CA ASN A 86 5.23 -0.77 -20.55
C ASN A 86 5.90 -0.03 -19.40
N GLU A 87 5.60 1.25 -19.25
CA GLU A 87 6.11 2.07 -18.13
C GLU A 87 5.63 1.52 -16.78
N TYR A 88 4.40 1.05 -16.72
CA TYR A 88 3.83 0.47 -15.51
C TYR A 88 4.54 -0.82 -15.12
N PHE A 89 4.82 -1.71 -16.07
CA PHE A 89 5.53 -2.96 -15.81
C PHE A 89 7.00 -2.76 -15.47
N ASP A 90 7.60 -1.66 -15.91
CA ASP A 90 8.99 -1.34 -15.59
C ASP A 90 9.16 -0.68 -14.21
N ALA A 91 8.06 -0.32 -13.59
CA ALA A 91 8.05 0.38 -12.30
C ALA A 91 8.46 -0.49 -11.08
#